data_cf5b60c4044ef4551973794eaf5ba677
#
_entry.id   cf5b60c4044ef4551973794eaf5ba677
#
_cell.length_a   1.000
_cell.length_b   1.000
_cell.length_c   1.000
_cell.angle_alpha   90.00
_cell.angle_beta   90.00
_cell.angle_gamma   90.00
#
_symmetry.space_group_name_H-M   'P 1'
#
loop_
_entity.id
_entity.type
_entity.pdbx_description
1 polymer ?
#
loop_
_entity_poly.entity_id
_entity_poly.type
_entity_poly.pdbx_seq_one_letter_code
_entity_poly.pdbx_strand_id
1 'polypeptide(L)'
;MSDLELGNMIVGLDIGTSKVVAIVGQVNESGGLKIVGIGSHKSRGLKKGTVVNIESTVESIQKAIEEAELMAGCEIQSVYAGIAGSHIRSMNSHGIVAIRDREVMRPDIERVIDAAQAVAIPADQKVLHILPQEYIIDSQEGVKEPLGMSGVRLEAKVHLVTCAINAVQNIEKCIKRCGLETDEIILEQLASSYSV
;
A
#
# COMPACT_ATOMS: atom_id res chain seq x y z
N MET A 1 1.06 30.15 8.67
CA MET A 1 0.37 28.88 8.93
C MET A 1 0.99 28.30 10.19
N SER A 2 0.20 27.91 11.17
CA SER A 2 0.72 27.39 12.45
C SER A 2 1.19 25.94 12.27
N ASP A 3 2.23 25.53 13.02
CA ASP A 3 2.79 24.17 13.03
C ASP A 3 1.76 23.05 13.29
N LEU A 4 0.57 23.41 13.77
CA LEU A 4 -0.57 22.52 14.00
C LEU A 4 -1.31 22.10 12.70
N GLU A 5 -1.13 22.82 11.60
CA GLU A 5 -1.81 22.50 10.32
C GLU A 5 -1.01 21.51 9.46
N LEU A 6 0.32 21.41 9.66
CA LEU A 6 1.20 20.48 8.94
C LEU A 6 1.04 19.01 9.39
N GLY A 7 0.64 18.79 10.67
CA GLY A 7 0.56 17.44 11.25
C GLY A 7 -0.56 16.52 10.72
N ASN A 8 -1.49 17.04 9.90
CA ASN A 8 -2.64 16.28 9.37
C ASN A 8 -2.63 16.15 7.84
N MET A 9 -1.48 16.30 7.20
CA MET A 9 -1.36 16.15 5.75
C MET A 9 -0.98 14.72 5.37
N ILE A 10 -1.64 14.20 4.35
CA ILE A 10 -1.33 12.90 3.73
C ILE A 10 -1.08 13.15 2.25
N VAL A 11 0.01 12.61 1.73
CA VAL A 11 0.38 12.79 0.33
C VAL A 11 0.39 11.44 -0.40
N GLY A 12 -0.47 11.30 -1.40
CA GLY A 12 -0.47 10.17 -2.33
C GLY A 12 0.34 10.51 -3.58
N LEU A 13 1.26 9.65 -3.97
CA LEU A 13 2.08 9.76 -5.17
C LEU A 13 1.81 8.56 -6.09
N ASP A 14 1.12 8.79 -7.19
CA ASP A 14 0.89 7.80 -8.25
C ASP A 14 1.99 7.94 -9.33
N ILE A 15 2.81 6.90 -9.46
CA ILE A 15 3.93 6.87 -10.42
C ILE A 15 3.56 5.99 -11.61
N GLY A 16 2.66 6.51 -12.44
CA GLY A 16 2.15 5.82 -13.61
C GLY A 16 3.07 5.91 -14.85
N THR A 17 2.84 5.06 -15.84
CA THR A 17 3.62 5.04 -17.09
C THR A 17 3.35 6.25 -17.97
N SER A 18 2.15 6.84 -17.89
CA SER A 18 1.74 8.00 -18.72
C SER A 18 1.94 9.34 -18.01
N LYS A 19 1.66 9.37 -16.74
CA LYS A 19 1.77 10.56 -15.86
C LYS A 19 2.18 10.17 -14.45
N VAL A 20 2.82 11.11 -13.76
CA VAL A 20 3.02 11.08 -12.30
C VAL A 20 2.03 12.08 -11.71
N VAL A 21 1.32 11.69 -10.66
CA VAL A 21 0.35 12.55 -9.97
C VAL A 21 0.65 12.55 -8.48
N ALA A 22 0.75 13.74 -7.91
CA ALA A 22 0.83 13.95 -6.46
C ALA A 22 -0.46 14.59 -5.97
N ILE A 23 -1.06 14.06 -4.91
CA ILE A 23 -2.29 14.57 -4.31
C ILE A 23 -2.02 14.83 -2.83
N VAL A 24 -2.25 16.06 -2.39
CA VAL A 24 -2.13 16.47 -0.99
C VAL A 24 -3.53 16.53 -0.38
N GLY A 25 -3.76 15.70 0.63
CA GLY A 25 -4.98 15.66 1.41
C GLY A 25 -4.76 16.17 2.83
N GLN A 26 -5.67 16.97 3.33
CA GLN A 26 -5.72 17.40 4.72
C GLN A 26 -6.82 16.64 5.45
N VAL A 27 -6.46 15.94 6.53
CA VAL A 27 -7.42 15.27 7.41
C VAL A 27 -7.99 16.28 8.38
N ASN A 28 -9.32 16.42 8.41
CA ASN A 28 -10.00 17.28 9.36
C ASN A 28 -10.26 16.58 10.70
N GLU A 29 -10.67 17.33 11.74
CA GLU A 29 -10.95 16.80 13.08
C GLU A 29 -12.04 15.73 13.11
N SER A 30 -12.95 15.73 12.14
CA SER A 30 -14.01 14.72 11.99
C SER A 30 -13.59 13.47 11.22
N GLY A 31 -12.31 13.35 10.82
CA GLY A 31 -11.76 12.25 10.05
C GLY A 31 -12.05 12.33 8.54
N GLY A 32 -12.66 13.43 8.07
CA GLY A 32 -12.85 13.67 6.63
C GLY A 32 -11.56 14.11 5.94
N LEU A 33 -11.41 13.79 4.66
CA LEU A 33 -10.28 14.17 3.84
C LEU A 33 -10.66 15.30 2.88
N LYS A 34 -9.89 16.40 2.91
CA LYS A 34 -10.03 17.53 1.97
C LYS A 34 -8.79 17.58 1.09
N ILE A 35 -8.96 17.53 -0.23
CA ILE A 35 -7.86 17.74 -1.17
C ILE A 35 -7.50 19.22 -1.20
N VAL A 36 -6.23 19.53 -0.94
CA VAL A 36 -5.70 20.89 -0.86
C VAL A 36 -4.65 21.18 -1.93
N GLY A 37 -4.07 20.13 -2.54
CA GLY A 37 -3.11 20.28 -3.62
C GLY A 37 -3.13 19.09 -4.56
N ILE A 38 -2.89 19.36 -5.84
CA ILE A 38 -2.71 18.34 -6.89
C ILE A 38 -1.60 18.83 -7.81
N GLY A 39 -0.65 17.95 -8.09
CA GLY A 39 0.36 18.14 -9.11
C GLY A 39 0.35 16.97 -10.09
N SER A 40 0.52 17.26 -11.39
CA SER A 40 0.53 16.23 -12.43
C SER A 40 1.56 16.55 -13.49
N HIS A 41 2.45 15.60 -13.75
CA HIS A 41 3.46 15.75 -14.79
C HIS A 41 3.51 14.52 -15.70
N LYS A 42 3.85 14.74 -16.98
CA LYS A 42 4.03 13.65 -17.93
C LYS A 42 5.15 12.70 -17.45
N SER A 43 4.84 11.42 -17.30
CA SER A 43 5.81 10.44 -16.89
C SER A 43 6.86 10.18 -17.96
N ARG A 44 8.11 10.15 -17.54
CA ARG A 44 9.25 9.71 -18.33
C ARG A 44 10.09 8.74 -17.50
N GLY A 45 10.77 7.80 -18.16
CA GLY A 45 11.63 6.85 -17.47
C GLY A 45 10.92 5.60 -16.94
N LEU A 46 9.59 5.44 -17.18
CA LEU A 46 8.85 4.21 -16.87
C LEU A 46 8.40 3.47 -18.13
N LYS A 47 8.40 2.14 -18.05
CA LYS A 47 7.83 1.26 -19.06
C LYS A 47 7.08 0.11 -18.38
N LYS A 48 5.76 0.01 -18.63
CA LYS A 48 4.87 -0.99 -18.03
C LYS A 48 4.96 -1.04 -16.49
N GLY A 49 5.02 0.14 -15.86
CA GLY A 49 5.12 0.27 -14.40
C GLY A 49 6.51 0.01 -13.81
N THR A 50 7.53 -0.23 -14.64
CA THR A 50 8.90 -0.45 -14.17
C THR A 50 9.80 0.70 -14.55
N VAL A 51 10.64 1.16 -13.63
CA VAL A 51 11.63 2.22 -13.87
C VAL A 51 12.70 1.69 -14.82
N VAL A 52 12.87 2.33 -15.96
CA VAL A 52 13.90 2.04 -16.97
C VAL A 52 14.95 3.16 -17.07
N ASN A 53 14.63 4.34 -16.51
CA ASN A 53 15.58 5.46 -16.39
C ASN A 53 15.30 6.24 -15.11
N ILE A 54 16.21 6.15 -14.14
CA ILE A 54 16.09 6.78 -12.82
C ILE A 54 16.00 8.30 -12.94
N GLU A 55 16.91 8.95 -13.71
CA GLU A 55 16.97 10.42 -13.80
C GLU A 55 15.69 11.02 -14.34
N SER A 56 15.17 10.44 -15.44
CA SER A 56 13.91 10.91 -16.05
C SER A 56 12.71 10.68 -15.14
N THR A 57 12.73 9.63 -14.33
CA THR A 57 11.67 9.35 -13.34
C THR A 57 11.73 10.35 -12.20
N VAL A 58 12.91 10.62 -11.67
CA VAL A 58 13.14 11.64 -10.62
C VAL A 58 12.64 13.01 -11.09
N GLU A 59 13.01 13.44 -12.30
CA GLU A 59 12.54 14.73 -12.87
C GLU A 59 11.01 14.77 -12.94
N SER A 60 10.37 13.69 -13.36
CA SER A 60 8.91 13.63 -13.47
C SER A 60 8.22 13.69 -12.10
N ILE A 61 8.80 13.03 -11.07
CA ILE A 61 8.30 13.06 -9.68
C ILE A 61 8.46 14.48 -9.13
N GLN A 62 9.66 15.07 -9.23
CA GLN A 62 9.94 16.42 -8.71
C GLN A 62 8.94 17.44 -9.23
N LYS A 63 8.67 17.45 -10.54
CA LYS A 63 7.72 18.40 -11.14
C LYS A 63 6.27 18.22 -10.66
N ALA A 64 5.85 16.97 -10.45
CA ALA A 64 4.52 16.70 -9.88
C ALA A 64 4.43 17.15 -8.42
N ILE A 65 5.48 16.92 -7.63
CA ILE A 65 5.56 17.34 -6.22
C ILE A 65 5.59 18.88 -6.14
N GLU A 66 6.45 19.57 -6.89
CA GLU A 66 6.55 21.04 -6.91
C GLU A 66 5.18 21.70 -7.23
N GLU A 67 4.45 21.16 -8.20
CA GLU A 67 3.10 21.67 -8.55
C GLU A 67 2.10 21.44 -7.41
N ALA A 68 2.13 20.27 -6.76
CA ALA A 68 1.27 19.95 -5.62
C ALA A 68 1.56 20.86 -4.41
N GLU A 69 2.84 21.09 -4.10
CA GLU A 69 3.30 21.99 -3.04
C GLU A 69 2.86 23.44 -3.25
N LEU A 70 3.01 23.93 -4.49
CA LEU A 70 2.56 25.29 -4.86
C LEU A 70 1.06 25.46 -4.64
N MET A 71 0.26 24.46 -4.99
CA MET A 71 -1.19 24.49 -4.81
C MET A 71 -1.60 24.35 -3.35
N ALA A 72 -0.95 23.45 -2.61
CA ALA A 72 -1.25 23.19 -1.20
C ALA A 72 -0.69 24.27 -0.25
N GLY A 73 0.35 25.00 -0.69
CA GLY A 73 1.05 25.98 0.13
C GLY A 73 1.87 25.37 1.28
N CYS A 74 2.33 24.14 1.10
CA CYS A 74 3.15 23.41 2.08
C CYS A 74 4.32 22.69 1.41
N GLU A 75 5.33 22.32 2.18
CA GLU A 75 6.41 21.43 1.75
C GLU A 75 6.04 19.97 2.02
N ILE A 76 6.30 19.08 1.07
CA ILE A 76 6.04 17.65 1.17
C ILE A 76 7.32 16.94 1.61
N GLN A 77 7.25 16.18 2.72
CA GLN A 77 8.38 15.45 3.27
C GLN A 77 8.30 13.95 3.04
N SER A 78 7.08 13.39 3.06
CA SER A 78 6.85 11.96 2.86
C SER A 78 5.64 11.69 1.99
N VAL A 79 5.59 10.50 1.38
CA VAL A 79 4.54 10.09 0.45
C VAL A 79 4.13 8.63 0.63
N TYR A 80 2.86 8.36 0.41
CA TYR A 80 2.34 7.03 0.10
C TYR A 80 2.43 6.82 -1.41
N ALA A 81 3.27 5.89 -1.86
CA ALA A 81 3.53 5.70 -3.28
C ALA A 81 2.70 4.55 -3.85
N GLY A 82 1.89 4.85 -4.86
CA GLY A 82 1.16 3.87 -5.65
C GLY A 82 2.04 3.21 -6.70
N ILE A 83 1.95 1.88 -6.80
CA ILE A 83 2.62 1.11 -7.85
C ILE A 83 1.64 0.19 -8.57
N ALA A 84 1.83 0.06 -9.88
CA ALA A 84 1.19 -0.92 -10.73
C ALA A 84 2.18 -1.42 -11.79
N GLY A 85 1.90 -2.55 -12.39
CA GLY A 85 2.71 -3.04 -13.50
C GLY A 85 2.82 -4.55 -13.60
N SER A 86 3.52 -5.02 -14.62
CA SER A 86 3.68 -6.45 -14.94
C SER A 86 4.57 -7.22 -13.94
N HIS A 87 5.23 -6.51 -13.03
CA HIS A 87 6.06 -7.08 -11.97
C HIS A 87 5.26 -7.44 -10.70
N ILE A 88 3.96 -7.10 -10.68
CA ILE A 88 3.03 -7.47 -9.60
C ILE A 88 2.41 -8.82 -9.93
N ARG A 89 2.37 -9.69 -8.94
CA ARG A 89 1.74 -11.01 -9.01
C ARG A 89 0.84 -11.18 -7.81
N SER A 90 -0.09 -12.11 -7.90
CA SER A 90 -0.92 -12.48 -6.77
C SER A 90 -1.18 -13.98 -6.74
N MET A 91 -1.44 -14.48 -5.54
CA MET A 91 -1.80 -15.87 -5.31
C MET A 91 -2.70 -15.99 -4.09
N ASN A 92 -3.56 -17.00 -4.10
CA ASN A 92 -4.34 -17.34 -2.92
C ASN A 92 -3.53 -18.29 -2.04
N SER A 93 -3.63 -18.09 -0.75
CA SER A 93 -3.04 -18.96 0.26
C SER A 93 -4.02 -19.23 1.39
N HIS A 94 -3.71 -20.25 2.18
CA HIS A 94 -4.55 -20.75 3.22
C HIS A 94 -3.70 -21.07 4.47
N GLY A 95 -4.05 -20.45 5.60
CA GLY A 95 -3.44 -20.72 6.90
C GLY A 95 -4.40 -21.47 7.80
N ILE A 96 -3.84 -22.31 8.68
CA ILE A 96 -4.61 -23.10 9.66
C ILE A 96 -3.86 -23.07 10.98
N VAL A 97 -4.57 -22.75 12.06
CA VAL A 97 -4.05 -22.81 13.44
C VAL A 97 -5.08 -23.36 14.41
N ALA A 98 -4.61 -23.94 15.51
CA ALA A 98 -5.47 -24.31 16.63
C ALA A 98 -5.78 -23.06 17.48
N ILE A 99 -7.05 -22.93 17.92
CA ILE A 99 -7.50 -21.91 18.86
C ILE A 99 -7.15 -22.40 20.29
N ARG A 100 -6.39 -21.59 21.05
CA ARG A 100 -5.85 -22.03 22.37
C ARG A 100 -6.91 -22.10 23.45
N ASP A 101 -7.74 -21.07 23.58
CA ASP A 101 -8.67 -20.89 24.68
C ASP A 101 -10.13 -21.16 24.30
N ARG A 102 -10.36 -21.90 23.19
CA ARG A 102 -11.67 -22.19 22.59
C ARG A 102 -12.48 -20.94 22.19
N GLU A 103 -11.84 -19.77 22.21
CA GLU A 103 -12.38 -18.49 21.73
C GLU A 103 -11.28 -17.81 20.91
N VAL A 104 -11.63 -17.30 19.75
CA VAL A 104 -10.70 -16.64 18.85
C VAL A 104 -10.26 -15.29 19.43
N MET A 105 -8.98 -15.16 19.71
CA MET A 105 -8.34 -13.96 20.19
C MET A 105 -7.47 -13.32 19.09
N ARG A 106 -7.10 -12.05 19.25
CA ARG A 106 -6.21 -11.35 18.30
C ARG A 106 -4.93 -12.12 17.94
N PRO A 107 -4.21 -12.73 18.91
CA PRO A 107 -3.02 -13.53 18.60
C PRO A 107 -3.31 -14.76 17.72
N ASP A 108 -4.54 -15.30 17.75
CA ASP A 108 -4.91 -16.42 16.88
C ASP A 108 -5.09 -15.95 15.44
N ILE A 109 -5.67 -14.76 15.26
CA ILE A 109 -5.82 -14.13 13.94
C ILE A 109 -4.44 -13.80 13.34
N GLU A 110 -3.53 -13.24 14.14
CA GLU A 110 -2.16 -12.96 13.71
C GLU A 110 -1.46 -14.26 13.28
N ARG A 111 -1.51 -15.31 14.13
CA ARG A 111 -0.90 -16.61 13.82
C ARG A 111 -1.46 -17.28 12.58
N VAL A 112 -2.77 -17.19 12.31
CA VAL A 112 -3.36 -17.80 11.11
C VAL A 112 -2.98 -17.04 9.84
N ILE A 113 -2.85 -15.73 9.92
CA ILE A 113 -2.34 -14.90 8.82
C ILE A 113 -0.86 -15.21 8.56
N ASP A 114 -0.03 -15.31 9.60
CA ASP A 114 1.38 -15.72 9.48
C ASP A 114 1.52 -17.12 8.86
N ALA A 115 0.68 -18.06 9.27
CA ALA A 115 0.64 -19.39 8.67
C ALA A 115 0.28 -19.35 7.19
N ALA A 116 -0.66 -18.47 6.80
CA ALA A 116 -1.02 -18.28 5.41
C ALA A 116 0.08 -17.62 4.57
N GLN A 117 0.98 -16.85 5.18
CA GLN A 117 2.14 -16.26 4.51
C GLN A 117 3.31 -17.23 4.33
N ALA A 118 3.36 -18.34 5.07
CA ALA A 118 4.44 -19.32 5.04
C ALA A 118 4.48 -20.15 3.73
N VAL A 119 4.22 -19.49 2.60
CA VAL A 119 4.30 -20.08 1.26
C VAL A 119 5.64 -19.75 0.62
N ALA A 120 6.13 -20.62 -0.25
CA ALA A 120 7.36 -20.39 -1.00
C ALA A 120 7.14 -19.23 -1.98
N ILE A 121 7.77 -18.10 -1.72
CA ILE A 121 7.82 -16.94 -2.60
C ILE A 121 9.18 -16.93 -3.28
N PRO A 122 9.27 -16.67 -4.62
CA PRO A 122 10.55 -16.52 -5.31
C PRO A 122 11.45 -15.50 -4.63
N ALA A 123 12.77 -15.76 -4.59
CA ALA A 123 13.75 -14.94 -3.88
C ALA A 123 13.86 -13.50 -4.40
N ASP A 124 13.42 -13.24 -5.62
CA ASP A 124 13.37 -11.94 -6.28
C ASP A 124 12.04 -11.17 -6.02
N GLN A 125 11.15 -11.75 -5.20
CA GLN A 125 9.83 -11.19 -4.87
C GLN A 125 9.69 -10.90 -3.38
N LYS A 126 8.87 -9.92 -3.03
CA LYS A 126 8.42 -9.66 -1.66
C LYS A 126 6.90 -9.55 -1.61
N VAL A 127 6.32 -9.86 -0.46
CA VAL A 127 4.89 -9.59 -0.20
C VAL A 127 4.70 -8.09 -0.11
N LEU A 128 3.74 -7.58 -0.87
CA LEU A 128 3.32 -6.18 -0.85
C LEU A 128 2.08 -6.01 0.02
N HIS A 129 1.05 -6.87 -0.20
CA HIS A 129 -0.18 -6.86 0.58
C HIS A 129 -0.64 -8.26 0.92
N ILE A 130 -1.31 -8.38 2.07
CA ILE A 130 -1.99 -9.58 2.53
C ILE A 130 -3.44 -9.19 2.77
N LEU A 131 -4.33 -9.78 1.99
CA LEU A 131 -5.74 -9.43 1.99
C LEU A 131 -6.57 -10.63 2.46
N PRO A 132 -6.94 -10.69 3.76
CA PRO A 132 -7.84 -11.72 4.25
C PRO A 132 -9.16 -11.66 3.48
N GLN A 133 -9.60 -12.82 2.97
CA GLN A 133 -10.84 -12.94 2.20
C GLN A 133 -11.98 -13.44 3.08
N GLU A 134 -11.72 -14.49 3.82
CA GLU A 134 -12.65 -15.07 4.78
C GLU A 134 -11.90 -15.90 5.82
N TYR A 135 -12.54 -16.09 6.95
CA TYR A 135 -12.11 -17.03 7.97
C TYR A 135 -13.08 -18.21 8.06
N ILE A 136 -12.57 -19.35 8.53
CA ILE A 136 -13.34 -20.55 8.77
C ILE A 136 -13.06 -20.99 10.20
N ILE A 137 -14.12 -21.20 10.98
CA ILE A 137 -14.02 -21.70 12.35
C ILE A 137 -14.64 -23.09 12.38
N ASP A 138 -13.82 -24.11 12.66
CA ASP A 138 -14.17 -25.53 12.57
C ASP A 138 -14.70 -25.89 11.15
N SER A 139 -16.00 -25.86 10.93
CA SER A 139 -16.63 -26.08 9.63
C SER A 139 -17.52 -24.89 9.18
N GLN A 140 -17.52 -23.80 9.91
CA GLN A 140 -18.28 -22.60 9.59
C GLN A 140 -17.47 -21.69 8.65
N GLU A 141 -17.84 -21.65 7.38
CA GLU A 141 -17.23 -20.80 6.35
C GLU A 141 -17.84 -19.40 6.32
N GLY A 142 -17.21 -18.47 5.57
CA GLY A 142 -17.73 -17.13 5.29
C GLY A 142 -17.63 -16.15 6.46
N VAL A 143 -16.87 -16.46 7.50
CA VAL A 143 -16.68 -15.58 8.64
C VAL A 143 -15.80 -14.40 8.22
N LYS A 144 -16.27 -13.15 8.43
CA LYS A 144 -15.50 -11.93 8.15
C LYS A 144 -14.78 -11.40 9.39
N GLU A 145 -15.41 -11.49 10.54
CA GLU A 145 -14.87 -11.04 11.83
C GLU A 145 -14.86 -12.23 12.82
N PRO A 146 -13.74 -12.96 12.93
CA PRO A 146 -13.67 -14.14 13.75
C PRO A 146 -13.46 -13.86 15.24
N LEU A 147 -13.08 -12.63 15.62
CA LEU A 147 -12.75 -12.27 17.00
C LEU A 147 -13.90 -12.55 17.96
N GLY A 148 -13.63 -13.25 19.08
CA GLY A 148 -14.62 -13.61 20.10
C GLY A 148 -15.49 -14.81 19.74
N MET A 149 -15.36 -15.41 18.55
CA MET A 149 -16.10 -16.61 18.18
C MET A 149 -15.49 -17.87 18.83
N SER A 150 -16.35 -18.79 19.25
CA SER A 150 -15.93 -20.05 19.86
C SER A 150 -15.58 -21.09 18.80
N GLY A 151 -14.51 -21.87 19.05
CA GLY A 151 -14.07 -22.95 18.18
C GLY A 151 -12.75 -23.57 18.63
N VAL A 152 -12.28 -24.57 17.93
CA VAL A 152 -11.00 -25.25 18.19
C VAL A 152 -9.99 -25.05 17.07
N ARG A 153 -10.44 -24.74 15.83
CA ARG A 153 -9.63 -24.55 14.64
C ARG A 153 -10.03 -23.28 13.92
N LEU A 154 -9.05 -22.42 13.67
CA LEU A 154 -9.19 -21.21 12.86
C LEU A 154 -8.42 -21.39 11.56
N GLU A 155 -9.08 -21.13 10.44
CA GLU A 155 -8.47 -21.09 9.12
C GLU A 155 -8.67 -19.68 8.53
N ALA A 156 -7.72 -19.23 7.72
CA ALA A 156 -7.83 -18.00 6.96
C ALA A 156 -7.50 -18.24 5.49
N LYS A 157 -8.41 -17.86 4.62
CA LYS A 157 -8.14 -17.74 3.18
C LYS A 157 -7.67 -16.32 2.90
N VAL A 158 -6.48 -16.17 2.35
CA VAL A 158 -5.87 -14.87 2.06
C VAL A 158 -5.48 -14.75 0.60
N HIS A 159 -5.56 -13.53 0.09
CA HIS A 159 -5.00 -13.17 -1.20
C HIS A 159 -3.68 -12.44 -0.96
N LEU A 160 -2.58 -13.02 -1.40
CA LEU A 160 -1.24 -12.45 -1.29
C LEU A 160 -0.92 -11.70 -2.58
N VAL A 161 -0.54 -10.44 -2.45
CA VAL A 161 0.01 -9.63 -3.56
C VAL A 161 1.51 -9.53 -3.36
N THR A 162 2.27 -9.92 -4.37
CA THR A 162 3.73 -9.85 -4.39
C THR A 162 4.22 -8.94 -5.49
N CYS A 163 5.42 -8.41 -5.33
CA CYS A 163 6.08 -7.58 -6.33
C CYS A 163 7.57 -7.89 -6.41
N ALA A 164 8.18 -7.61 -7.57
CA ALA A 164 9.62 -7.74 -7.73
C ALA A 164 10.35 -6.75 -6.82
N ILE A 165 11.29 -7.24 -6.01
CA ILE A 165 12.05 -6.45 -5.02
C ILE A 165 12.77 -5.27 -5.70
N ASN A 166 13.44 -5.53 -6.83
CA ASN A 166 14.19 -4.50 -7.57
C ASN A 166 13.28 -3.40 -8.14
N ALA A 167 12.04 -3.72 -8.53
CA ALA A 167 11.09 -2.73 -9.04
C ALA A 167 10.71 -1.73 -7.94
N VAL A 168 10.40 -2.23 -6.74
CA VAL A 168 10.10 -1.38 -5.57
C VAL A 168 11.31 -0.57 -5.15
N GLN A 169 12.49 -1.19 -5.05
CA GLN A 169 13.73 -0.48 -4.68
C GLN A 169 14.07 0.66 -5.65
N ASN A 170 13.81 0.50 -6.94
CA ASN A 170 14.03 1.56 -7.91
C ASN A 170 13.05 2.72 -7.74
N ILE A 171 11.79 2.46 -7.41
CA ILE A 171 10.79 3.48 -7.07
C ILE A 171 11.20 4.23 -5.79
N GLU A 172 11.49 3.52 -4.71
CA GLU A 172 11.94 4.09 -3.43
C GLU A 172 13.22 4.95 -3.63
N LYS A 173 14.13 4.49 -4.48
CA LYS A 173 15.35 5.24 -4.84
C LYS A 173 15.01 6.54 -5.59
N CYS A 174 14.04 6.53 -6.49
CA CYS A 174 13.61 7.75 -7.19
C CYS A 174 12.97 8.74 -6.22
N ILE A 175 12.09 8.29 -5.32
CA ILE A 175 11.44 9.10 -4.30
C ILE A 175 12.49 9.73 -3.36
N LYS A 176 13.42 8.92 -2.86
CA LYS A 176 14.51 9.39 -1.99
C LYS A 176 15.41 10.43 -2.66
N ARG A 177 15.66 10.31 -3.97
CA ARG A 177 16.45 11.29 -4.73
C ARG A 177 15.71 12.60 -4.95
N CYS A 178 14.39 12.63 -4.79
CA CYS A 178 13.60 13.87 -4.73
C CYS A 178 13.63 14.52 -3.34
N GLY A 179 14.35 13.96 -2.36
CA GLY A 179 14.39 14.46 -0.98
C GLY A 179 13.20 14.01 -0.14
N LEU A 180 12.41 13.04 -0.62
CA LEU A 180 11.20 12.56 0.04
C LEU A 180 11.43 11.22 0.75
N GLU A 181 10.68 10.99 1.83
CA GLU A 181 10.57 9.69 2.47
C GLU A 181 9.34 8.92 1.91
N THR A 182 9.43 7.60 1.92
CA THR A 182 8.32 6.73 1.52
C THR A 182 7.68 6.15 2.78
N ASP A 183 6.45 6.57 3.10
CA ASP A 183 5.70 6.03 4.23
C ASP A 183 5.28 4.59 3.96
N GLU A 184 4.71 4.33 2.78
CA GLU A 184 4.30 3.00 2.34
C GLU A 184 4.24 2.91 0.81
N ILE A 185 4.47 1.69 0.30
CA ILE A 185 4.21 1.34 -1.11
C ILE A 185 2.90 0.59 -1.20
N ILE A 186 1.97 1.10 -1.98
CA ILE A 186 0.60 0.58 -2.09
C ILE A 186 0.30 0.16 -3.52
N LEU A 187 -0.42 -0.95 -3.69
CA LEU A 187 -0.94 -1.35 -4.99
C LEU A 187 -2.02 -0.35 -5.46
N GLU A 188 -1.84 0.26 -6.63
CA GLU A 188 -2.79 1.26 -7.19
C GLU A 188 -4.22 0.73 -7.28
N GLN A 189 -4.41 -0.54 -7.70
CA GLN A 189 -5.73 -1.15 -7.80
C GLN A 189 -6.42 -1.25 -6.43
N LEU A 190 -5.65 -1.51 -5.36
CA LEU A 190 -6.17 -1.54 -4.00
C LEU A 190 -6.55 -0.14 -3.54
N ALA A 191 -5.65 0.84 -3.75
CA ALA A 191 -5.93 2.24 -3.43
C ALA A 191 -7.19 2.75 -4.17
N SER A 192 -7.33 2.45 -5.45
CA SER A 192 -8.49 2.81 -6.25
C SER A 192 -9.79 2.17 -5.74
N SER A 193 -9.73 0.94 -5.20
CA SER A 193 -10.91 0.26 -4.65
C SER A 193 -11.49 0.94 -3.41
N TYR A 194 -10.68 1.68 -2.66
CA TYR A 194 -11.12 2.45 -1.49
C TYR A 194 -11.73 3.81 -1.85
N SER A 195 -11.60 4.25 -3.11
CA SER A 195 -12.10 5.55 -3.57
C SER A 195 -13.52 5.52 -4.15
N VAL A 196 -14.14 4.34 -4.26
CA VAL A 196 -15.48 4.10 -4.84
C VAL A 196 -16.48 3.58 -3.83
#